data_ea7e42258fec746b50bf4f64ff5e665f
#
_entry.id   ea7e42258fec746b50bf4f64ff5e665f
#
_cell.length_a   1.000
_cell.length_b   1.000
_cell.length_c   1.000
_cell.angle_alpha   90.00
_cell.angle_beta   90.00
_cell.angle_gamma   90.00
#
_symmetry.space_group_name_H-M   'P 1'
#
loop_
_entity.id
_entity.type
_entity.pdbx_description
1 polymer ?
#
loop_
_entity_poly.entity_id
_entity_poly.type
_entity_poly.pdbx_seq_one_letter_code
_entity_poly.pdbx_strand_id
1 'polypeptide(L)'
;MKHLAAGLLLFCWLPLWGQVTNLHFTNLSIDAGLSDKMVFAVAQDSTGLMWFGTAEGLNRYDGYNFETFRYNPGDSTSVSASFINCIHLTRTGELWIGTEKGLDLYDPVTESFVKYHADNDSLRLLNNLRIRCIHDDPQGVMWVGTLEGLIRLDLRKRYINYFVLVPDAFDRMANEIRSICADRHGMLWLGTFDGLYRFNPTDNSFVRYETRSRKLPNDTYNNLVNALYIPENTPDLLYVGSSSGLVVLDIRHPEQPLGTLRAEDGGLTDNDIKSILSYDDTHLLLATADGLTLYDTRSHQASAYYSSLSDPTSLPNNSLRTLFRDRQNIVWIGTDSGLAKLDLKRKKIDCVRLTNDRKGAERKVIVNDLLGTPDHSLWLTTNEGVLRYDSTRRDAGYTRYMADKGVSHSIAKRLIRDSHGTLWLGTNDGIDYYDAARDRFVRAEHSNQNFSLKYIYDIKEDADHDIVTNISSGLCFITPHYRPDGGISHLSYKTRLISGIINSDNCDIGYFDVDAKGNIWFAATQEGLFKYEKRNDRFIQYKVRTDDPRSLISNRIYTIHVDRKGNVWTGTDRGLCKLDPASGLFERFDNDLDLSQSIRTLTSDNRG
;
A
#
# COMPACT_ATOMS: atom_id res chain seq x y z
N MET A 1 -15.35 38.07 -57.64
CA MET A 1 -15.83 36.80 -57.08
C MET A 1 -14.65 36.12 -56.45
N LYS A 2 -14.51 36.26 -55.15
CA LYS A 2 -13.48 35.62 -54.36
C LYS A 2 -14.18 34.95 -53.17
N HIS A 3 -14.23 33.61 -53.12
CA HIS A 3 -14.76 32.86 -52.02
C HIS A 3 -13.64 32.68 -50.98
N LEU A 4 -13.81 33.27 -49.80
CA LEU A 4 -13.06 32.94 -48.58
C LEU A 4 -13.68 31.68 -47.96
N ALA A 5 -12.93 30.61 -47.87
CA ALA A 5 -13.26 29.46 -47.06
C ALA A 5 -12.73 29.71 -45.65
N ALA A 6 -13.63 29.86 -44.68
CA ALA A 6 -13.31 29.91 -43.26
C ALA A 6 -13.21 28.48 -42.73
N GLY A 7 -12.00 28.04 -42.43
CA GLY A 7 -11.77 26.77 -41.74
C GLY A 7 -12.10 26.89 -40.25
N LEU A 8 -13.16 26.22 -39.80
CA LEU A 8 -13.47 26.00 -38.38
C LEU A 8 -12.49 24.97 -37.80
N LEU A 9 -11.52 25.43 -37.03
CA LEU A 9 -10.71 24.56 -36.13
C LEU A 9 -11.56 24.16 -34.93
N LEU A 10 -12.15 22.99 -34.99
CA LEU A 10 -12.73 22.33 -33.83
C LEU A 10 -11.58 21.88 -32.89
N PHE A 11 -11.33 22.67 -31.85
CA PHE A 11 -10.55 22.21 -30.71
C PHE A 11 -11.37 21.15 -29.95
N CYS A 12 -11.11 19.88 -30.22
CA CYS A 12 -11.54 18.80 -29.31
C CYS A 12 -10.83 18.98 -27.97
N TRP A 13 -11.53 19.49 -27.00
CA TRP A 13 -11.15 19.35 -25.60
C TRP A 13 -11.28 17.86 -25.25
N LEU A 14 -10.18 17.13 -25.33
CA LEU A 14 -10.04 15.87 -24.64
C LEU A 14 -9.86 16.23 -23.17
N PRO A 15 -10.72 15.76 -22.27
CA PRO A 15 -10.42 15.88 -20.84
C PRO A 15 -9.16 15.05 -20.61
N LEU A 16 -8.06 15.70 -20.22
CA LEU A 16 -6.95 15.03 -19.58
C LEU A 16 -7.51 14.44 -18.28
N TRP A 17 -7.83 13.19 -18.31
CA TRP A 17 -8.14 12.42 -17.09
C TRP A 17 -6.87 12.44 -16.26
N GLY A 18 -6.86 13.25 -15.20
CA GLY A 18 -5.82 13.23 -14.20
C GLY A 18 -5.66 11.79 -13.72
N GLN A 19 -4.42 11.32 -13.60
CA GLN A 19 -4.14 9.98 -13.11
C GLN A 19 -4.77 9.86 -11.71
N VAL A 20 -5.87 9.11 -11.60
CA VAL A 20 -6.47 8.74 -10.33
C VAL A 20 -5.40 7.98 -9.55
N THR A 21 -4.88 8.61 -8.50
CA THR A 21 -3.89 8.01 -7.63
C THR A 21 -4.59 6.92 -6.84
N ASN A 22 -4.30 5.66 -7.09
CA ASN A 22 -4.90 4.56 -6.34
C ASN A 22 -4.21 4.50 -4.96
N LEU A 23 -4.91 4.92 -3.91
CA LEU A 23 -4.41 4.88 -2.54
C LEU A 23 -4.73 3.50 -1.94
N HIS A 24 -3.74 2.87 -1.34
CA HIS A 24 -3.88 1.59 -0.65
C HIS A 24 -3.59 1.77 0.83
N PHE A 25 -4.51 1.31 1.65
CA PHE A 25 -4.45 1.43 3.10
C PHE A 25 -4.11 0.07 3.74
N THR A 26 -3.39 0.13 4.85
CA THR A 26 -3.23 -1.00 5.77
C THR A 26 -4.02 -0.68 7.03
N ASN A 27 -4.95 -1.54 7.39
CA ASN A 27 -5.90 -1.27 8.47
C ASN A 27 -5.47 -1.96 9.77
N LEU A 28 -5.58 -1.25 10.89
CA LEU A 28 -5.36 -1.73 12.25
C LEU A 28 -6.64 -1.52 13.07
N SER A 29 -7.10 -2.57 13.74
CA SER A 29 -8.34 -2.58 14.52
C SER A 29 -8.08 -2.95 15.98
N ILE A 30 -9.14 -3.15 16.74
CA ILE A 30 -9.09 -3.73 18.10
C ILE A 30 -8.45 -5.12 18.12
N ASP A 31 -8.56 -5.90 17.03
CA ASP A 31 -7.92 -7.22 16.92
C ASP A 31 -6.38 -7.12 16.91
N ALA A 32 -5.85 -5.96 16.51
CA ALA A 32 -4.42 -5.66 16.60
C ALA A 32 -3.98 -5.16 17.99
N GLY A 33 -4.91 -4.97 18.94
CA GLY A 33 -4.64 -4.52 20.31
C GLY A 33 -5.03 -3.07 20.62
N LEU A 34 -5.69 -2.36 19.69
CA LEU A 34 -6.19 -1.01 19.95
C LEU A 34 -7.31 -1.03 21.02
N SER A 35 -7.31 -0.09 21.95
CA SER A 35 -8.22 -0.07 23.11
C SER A 35 -9.69 0.17 22.78
N ASP A 36 -9.97 0.88 21.69
CA ASP A 36 -11.31 1.15 21.15
C ASP A 36 -11.23 1.37 19.64
N LYS A 37 -12.35 1.17 18.95
CA LYS A 37 -12.47 1.35 17.50
C LYS A 37 -12.45 2.83 17.05
N MET A 38 -12.89 3.77 17.90
CA MET A 38 -12.95 5.20 17.54
C MET A 38 -11.64 5.89 17.89
N VAL A 39 -10.93 6.42 16.88
CA VAL A 39 -9.65 7.10 17.06
C VAL A 39 -9.80 8.59 16.77
N PHE A 40 -9.61 9.41 17.79
CA PHE A 40 -9.81 10.87 17.75
C PHE A 40 -8.51 11.65 17.55
N ALA A 41 -7.38 11.12 18.03
CA ALA A 41 -6.10 11.79 18.01
C ALA A 41 -4.96 10.85 17.62
N VAL A 42 -3.98 11.38 16.90
CA VAL A 42 -2.75 10.68 16.53
C VAL A 42 -1.58 11.63 16.72
N ALA A 43 -0.50 11.14 17.31
CA ALA A 43 0.77 11.85 17.42
C ALA A 43 1.95 10.88 17.34
N GLN A 44 3.14 11.42 17.11
CA GLN A 44 4.40 10.67 17.22
C GLN A 44 5.27 11.37 18.24
N ASP A 45 5.80 10.65 19.23
CA ASP A 45 6.69 11.23 20.23
C ASP A 45 8.13 11.45 19.72
N SER A 46 8.99 12.02 20.57
CA SER A 46 10.38 12.31 20.21
C SER A 46 11.22 11.06 19.91
N THR A 47 10.84 9.91 20.46
CA THR A 47 11.52 8.62 20.24
C THR A 47 11.06 7.91 18.96
N GLY A 48 9.93 8.33 18.38
CA GLY A 48 9.36 7.78 17.17
C GLY A 48 8.18 6.82 17.40
N LEU A 49 7.80 6.58 18.67
CA LEU A 49 6.61 5.80 18.99
C LEU A 49 5.34 6.55 18.60
N MET A 50 4.36 5.81 18.12
CA MET A 50 3.06 6.37 17.75
C MET A 50 2.10 6.32 18.92
N TRP A 51 1.29 7.38 19.07
CA TRP A 51 0.30 7.52 20.11
C TRP A 51 -1.07 7.74 19.51
N PHE A 52 -2.06 7.01 19.99
CA PHE A 52 -3.43 7.05 19.49
C PHE A 52 -4.41 7.29 20.65
N GLY A 53 -5.17 8.36 20.54
CA GLY A 53 -6.24 8.69 21.49
C GLY A 53 -7.56 8.09 21.04
N THR A 54 -8.20 7.34 21.91
CA THR A 54 -9.49 6.69 21.67
C THR A 54 -10.53 7.08 22.72
N ALA A 55 -11.76 6.57 22.59
CA ALA A 55 -12.79 6.74 23.61
C ALA A 55 -12.49 5.99 24.92
N GLU A 56 -11.69 4.88 24.86
CA GLU A 56 -11.45 3.96 25.97
C GLU A 56 -9.97 3.86 26.36
N GLY A 57 -9.17 4.86 26.05
CA GLY A 57 -7.77 4.96 26.48
C GLY A 57 -6.84 5.64 25.50
N LEU A 58 -5.64 5.88 25.99
CA LEU A 58 -4.48 6.29 25.21
C LEU A 58 -3.66 5.06 24.85
N ASN A 59 -3.29 4.92 23.60
CA ASN A 59 -2.53 3.77 23.11
C ASN A 59 -1.16 4.20 22.60
N ARG A 60 -0.09 3.54 23.06
CA ARG A 60 1.27 3.65 22.54
C ARG A 60 1.54 2.47 21.60
N TYR A 61 2.15 2.71 20.45
CA TYR A 61 2.41 1.70 19.42
C TYR A 61 3.86 1.73 18.97
N ASP A 62 4.53 0.59 19.04
CA ASP A 62 5.96 0.41 18.71
C ASP A 62 6.21 -0.05 17.26
N GLY A 63 5.15 -0.21 16.47
CA GLY A 63 5.18 -0.79 15.13
C GLY A 63 4.63 -2.21 15.07
N TYR A 64 4.51 -2.89 16.20
CA TYR A 64 4.05 -4.28 16.35
C TYR A 64 2.93 -4.42 17.38
N ASN A 65 3.09 -3.81 18.56
CA ASN A 65 2.20 -4.00 19.70
C ASN A 65 1.61 -2.69 20.18
N PHE A 66 0.37 -2.75 20.68
CA PHE A 66 -0.27 -1.65 21.39
C PHE A 66 -0.16 -1.84 22.89
N GLU A 67 0.22 -0.78 23.59
CA GLU A 67 0.13 -0.64 25.02
C GLU A 67 -0.92 0.40 25.38
N THR A 68 -1.81 0.09 26.32
CA THR A 68 -2.97 0.94 26.62
C THR A 68 -2.89 1.54 28.01
N PHE A 69 -3.06 2.85 28.11
CA PHE A 69 -3.18 3.63 29.35
C PHE A 69 -4.63 4.10 29.52
N ARG A 70 -5.21 3.79 30.68
CA ARG A 70 -6.59 4.14 31.05
C ARG A 70 -6.63 4.90 32.36
N TYR A 71 -7.72 5.67 32.55
CA TYR A 71 -7.99 6.28 33.83
C TYR A 71 -8.23 5.23 34.91
N ASN A 72 -7.53 5.39 36.03
CA ASN A 72 -7.69 4.58 37.23
C ASN A 72 -7.91 5.49 38.45
N PRO A 73 -9.09 5.46 39.10
CA PRO A 73 -9.37 6.32 40.26
C PRO A 73 -8.42 6.09 41.45
N GLY A 74 -7.85 4.88 41.56
CA GLY A 74 -6.90 4.51 42.63
C GLY A 74 -5.46 4.90 42.35
N ASP A 75 -5.16 5.42 41.15
CA ASP A 75 -3.81 5.75 40.71
C ASP A 75 -3.74 7.22 40.23
N SER A 76 -3.11 8.06 41.03
CA SER A 76 -2.93 9.47 40.72
C SER A 76 -2.03 9.73 39.51
N THR A 77 -1.27 8.73 39.07
CA THR A 77 -0.34 8.81 37.94
C THR A 77 -0.94 8.30 36.64
N SER A 78 -2.18 7.79 36.66
CA SER A 78 -2.94 7.44 35.47
C SER A 78 -3.44 8.70 34.70
N VAL A 79 -3.85 8.57 33.43
CA VAL A 79 -4.49 9.67 32.68
C VAL A 79 -5.74 10.21 33.39
N SER A 80 -6.05 11.48 33.21
CA SER A 80 -7.18 12.16 33.88
C SER A 80 -8.56 11.63 33.45
N ALA A 81 -8.67 11.11 32.22
CA ALA A 81 -9.85 10.40 31.72
C ALA A 81 -9.45 9.42 30.62
N SER A 82 -10.24 8.36 30.41
CA SER A 82 -9.99 7.39 29.31
C SER A 82 -10.36 7.95 27.95
N PHE A 83 -11.27 8.93 27.87
CA PHE A 83 -11.60 9.57 26.60
C PHE A 83 -10.54 10.62 26.25
N ILE A 84 -9.76 10.35 25.19
CA ILE A 84 -8.65 11.19 24.73
C ILE A 84 -9.11 11.99 23.51
N ASN A 85 -9.16 13.32 23.63
CA ASN A 85 -9.60 14.21 22.55
C ASN A 85 -8.46 14.65 21.63
N CYS A 86 -7.29 14.95 22.19
CA CYS A 86 -6.13 15.39 21.44
C CYS A 86 -4.82 14.96 22.10
N ILE A 87 -3.77 14.85 21.29
CA ILE A 87 -2.40 14.57 21.71
C ILE A 87 -1.50 15.56 20.99
N HIS A 88 -0.57 16.18 21.70
CA HIS A 88 0.32 17.18 21.12
C HIS A 88 1.75 16.96 21.59
N LEU A 89 2.69 16.85 20.64
CA LEU A 89 4.12 16.90 20.92
C LEU A 89 4.60 18.32 20.76
N THR A 90 5.09 18.92 21.83
CA THR A 90 5.65 20.27 21.78
C THR A 90 6.98 20.31 21.04
N ARG A 91 7.42 21.49 20.63
CA ARG A 91 8.74 21.72 20.02
C ARG A 91 9.90 21.38 20.95
N THR A 92 9.66 21.34 22.25
CA THR A 92 10.62 20.91 23.28
C THR A 92 10.65 19.39 23.50
N GLY A 93 9.75 18.65 22.86
CA GLY A 93 9.68 17.18 22.90
C GLY A 93 8.80 16.63 24.03
N GLU A 94 8.01 17.45 24.68
CA GLU A 94 7.05 17.05 25.71
C GLU A 94 5.74 16.57 25.06
N LEU A 95 5.20 15.46 25.53
CA LEU A 95 3.94 14.89 25.02
C LEU A 95 2.80 15.26 25.97
N TRP A 96 1.86 16.08 25.46
CA TRP A 96 0.69 16.56 26.18
C TRP A 96 -0.59 15.87 25.70
N ILE A 97 -1.42 15.47 26.62
CA ILE A 97 -2.65 14.72 26.37
C ILE A 97 -3.86 15.54 26.87
N GLY A 98 -4.73 15.90 25.94
CA GLY A 98 -6.00 16.55 26.24
C GLY A 98 -7.12 15.53 26.36
N THR A 99 -7.78 15.51 27.51
CA THR A 99 -8.84 14.56 27.85
C THR A 99 -10.20 15.24 28.06
N GLU A 100 -11.23 14.44 28.33
CA GLU A 100 -12.55 14.94 28.74
C GLU A 100 -12.53 15.64 30.12
N LYS A 101 -11.47 15.43 30.93
CA LYS A 101 -11.41 15.93 32.33
C LYS A 101 -10.07 16.58 32.66
N GLY A 102 -9.38 17.14 31.69
CA GLY A 102 -8.16 17.90 31.97
C GLY A 102 -7.04 17.66 31.00
N LEU A 103 -5.88 18.18 31.36
CA LEU A 103 -4.65 18.19 30.59
C LEU A 103 -3.57 17.42 31.36
N ASP A 104 -3.00 16.42 30.72
CA ASP A 104 -1.95 15.57 31.27
C ASP A 104 -0.65 15.74 30.49
N LEU A 105 0.49 15.66 31.20
CA LEU A 105 1.83 15.57 30.63
C LEU A 105 2.36 14.15 30.82
N TYR A 106 2.79 13.50 29.75
CA TYR A 106 3.44 12.20 29.83
C TYR A 106 4.90 12.33 30.29
N ASP A 107 5.28 11.57 31.32
CA ASP A 107 6.66 11.41 31.76
C ASP A 107 7.25 10.10 31.19
N PRO A 108 8.18 10.18 30.24
CA PRO A 108 8.77 8.98 29.61
C PRO A 108 9.72 8.20 30.54
N VAL A 109 10.16 8.77 31.67
CA VAL A 109 11.07 8.10 32.60
C VAL A 109 10.30 7.16 33.54
N THR A 110 9.17 7.63 34.03
CA THR A 110 8.31 6.85 34.94
C THR A 110 7.17 6.14 34.20
N GLU A 111 7.02 6.38 32.87
CA GLU A 111 5.92 5.90 32.03
C GLU A 111 4.53 6.22 32.63
N SER A 112 4.40 7.41 33.19
CA SER A 112 3.22 7.86 33.94
C SER A 112 2.76 9.24 33.49
N PHE A 113 1.63 9.71 34.01
CA PHE A 113 1.03 10.98 33.65
C PHE A 113 1.04 11.95 34.82
N VAL A 114 1.62 13.12 34.60
CA VAL A 114 1.57 14.24 35.53
C VAL A 114 0.35 15.08 35.17
N LYS A 115 -0.64 15.09 36.07
CA LYS A 115 -1.80 15.97 35.94
C LYS A 115 -1.35 17.40 36.13
N TYR A 116 -1.62 18.25 35.15
CA TYR A 116 -1.25 19.63 35.25
C TYR A 116 -2.18 20.34 36.23
N HIS A 117 -1.74 20.36 37.49
CA HIS A 117 -2.38 21.09 38.58
C HIS A 117 -1.70 22.44 38.77
N ALA A 118 -2.48 23.46 38.88
CA ALA A 118 -1.94 24.74 39.22
C ALA A 118 -2.22 25.05 40.69
N ASP A 119 -1.27 25.71 41.30
CA ASP A 119 -1.27 26.03 42.73
C ASP A 119 -2.23 27.16 43.12
N ASN A 120 -3.02 27.68 42.19
CA ASN A 120 -3.96 28.78 42.44
C ASN A 120 -5.38 28.45 41.94
N ASP A 121 -6.38 29.20 42.46
CA ASP A 121 -7.81 28.99 42.17
C ASP A 121 -8.16 29.10 40.67
N SER A 122 -7.41 29.88 39.91
CA SER A 122 -7.60 30.04 38.45
C SER A 122 -7.26 28.76 37.68
N LEU A 123 -6.50 27.85 38.26
CA LEU A 123 -5.99 26.61 37.66
C LEU A 123 -6.83 25.38 38.02
N ARG A 124 -7.70 25.46 39.02
CA ARG A 124 -8.73 24.45 39.30
C ARG A 124 -9.69 24.27 38.11
N LEU A 125 -9.78 25.31 37.27
CA LEU A 125 -10.55 25.25 36.01
C LEU A 125 -10.03 24.18 35.04
N LEU A 126 -8.70 23.98 34.93
CA LEU A 126 -8.12 22.97 34.01
C LEU A 126 -8.47 21.54 34.38
N ASN A 127 -8.70 21.25 35.67
CA ASN A 127 -8.92 19.89 36.16
C ASN A 127 -10.27 19.27 35.78
N ASN A 128 -11.19 20.04 35.20
CA ASN A 128 -12.51 19.57 34.80
C ASN A 128 -12.93 20.08 33.41
N LEU A 129 -12.03 20.78 32.69
CA LEU A 129 -12.33 21.27 31.36
C LEU A 129 -12.08 20.16 30.33
N ARG A 130 -13.02 20.05 29.41
CA ARG A 130 -12.83 19.23 28.23
C ARG A 130 -11.85 19.91 27.28
N ILE A 131 -10.66 19.32 27.11
CA ILE A 131 -9.63 19.83 26.22
C ILE A 131 -9.93 19.29 24.81
N ARG A 132 -9.90 20.19 23.80
CA ARG A 132 -10.22 19.86 22.41
C ARG A 132 -8.99 19.86 21.50
N CYS A 133 -8.11 20.84 21.65
CA CYS A 133 -6.92 20.99 20.84
C CYS A 133 -5.82 21.70 21.62
N ILE A 134 -4.57 21.47 21.22
CA ILE A 134 -3.38 22.06 21.83
C ILE A 134 -2.48 22.56 20.70
N HIS A 135 -1.86 23.72 20.89
CA HIS A 135 -0.89 24.32 20.00
C HIS A 135 0.21 25.01 20.80
N ASP A 136 1.48 24.82 20.45
CA ASP A 136 2.60 25.55 21.06
C ASP A 136 3.21 26.55 20.08
N ASP A 137 3.46 27.77 20.57
CA ASP A 137 4.10 28.81 19.78
C ASP A 137 5.65 28.73 19.85
N PRO A 138 6.38 29.45 18.96
CA PRO A 138 7.85 29.47 19.00
C PRO A 138 8.45 30.04 20.28
N GLN A 139 7.67 30.78 21.07
CA GLN A 139 8.09 31.36 22.35
C GLN A 139 7.96 30.38 23.52
N GLY A 140 7.35 29.20 23.29
CA GLY A 140 7.12 28.16 24.29
C GLY A 140 5.87 28.42 25.14
N VAL A 141 4.95 29.23 24.65
CA VAL A 141 3.61 29.37 25.21
C VAL A 141 2.71 28.31 24.57
N MET A 142 1.97 27.60 25.40
CA MET A 142 0.99 26.64 24.96
C MET A 142 -0.42 27.24 24.96
N TRP A 143 -1.12 27.06 23.86
CA TRP A 143 -2.49 27.46 23.65
C TRP A 143 -3.40 26.24 23.66
N VAL A 144 -4.39 26.26 24.56
CA VAL A 144 -5.27 25.10 24.76
C VAL A 144 -6.71 25.53 24.48
N GLY A 145 -7.27 24.92 23.44
CA GLY A 145 -8.69 25.07 23.10
C GLY A 145 -9.55 24.13 23.93
N THR A 146 -10.58 24.69 24.55
CA THR A 146 -11.49 23.96 25.42
C THR A 146 -12.94 24.08 24.95
N LEU A 147 -13.86 23.39 25.64
CA LEU A 147 -15.30 23.56 25.42
C LEU A 147 -15.80 24.98 25.77
N GLU A 148 -15.10 25.71 26.64
CA GLU A 148 -15.57 26.96 27.19
C GLU A 148 -14.74 28.19 26.79
N GLY A 149 -13.61 28.01 26.09
CA GLY A 149 -12.74 29.09 25.63
C GLY A 149 -11.30 28.70 25.37
N LEU A 150 -10.45 29.74 25.25
CA LEU A 150 -9.01 29.62 24.98
C LEU A 150 -8.20 29.80 26.26
N ILE A 151 -7.24 28.90 26.48
CA ILE A 151 -6.29 29.02 27.60
C ILE A 151 -4.90 29.30 27.01
N ARG A 152 -4.24 30.32 27.55
CA ARG A 152 -2.83 30.59 27.38
C ARG A 152 -2.05 30.05 28.57
N LEU A 153 -1.13 29.14 28.34
CA LEU A 153 -0.32 28.51 29.36
C LEU A 153 1.17 28.80 29.10
N ASP A 154 1.77 29.68 29.92
CA ASP A 154 3.20 29.94 29.90
C ASP A 154 3.88 29.06 30.95
N LEU A 155 4.45 27.94 30.49
CA LEU A 155 5.08 26.91 31.35
C LEU A 155 6.31 27.45 32.10
N ARG A 156 7.04 28.42 31.51
CA ARG A 156 8.22 29.01 32.14
C ARG A 156 7.89 29.94 33.30
N LYS A 157 6.82 30.72 33.13
CA LYS A 157 6.34 31.69 34.12
C LYS A 157 5.30 31.11 35.07
N ARG A 158 4.86 29.86 34.83
CA ARG A 158 3.72 29.22 35.56
C ARG A 158 2.48 30.12 35.58
N TYR A 159 2.19 30.75 34.44
CA TYR A 159 1.15 31.75 34.31
C TYR A 159 0.07 31.24 33.33
N ILE A 160 -1.20 31.44 33.73
CA ILE A 160 -2.36 31.05 32.93
C ILE A 160 -3.28 32.25 32.73
N ASN A 161 -3.73 32.43 31.50
CA ASN A 161 -4.83 33.28 31.12
C ASN A 161 -5.93 32.46 30.48
N TYR A 162 -7.14 32.83 30.80
CA TYR A 162 -8.35 32.27 30.22
C TYR A 162 -9.09 33.34 29.43
N PHE A 163 -9.49 33.03 28.20
CA PHE A 163 -10.17 33.93 27.29
C PHE A 163 -11.48 33.30 26.83
N VAL A 164 -12.56 34.06 26.97
CA VAL A 164 -13.90 33.70 26.50
C VAL A 164 -14.17 34.49 25.22
N LEU A 165 -14.59 33.84 24.14
CA LEU A 165 -14.81 34.50 22.85
C LEU A 165 -16.10 35.32 22.86
N VAL A 166 -17.16 34.76 23.45
CA VAL A 166 -18.50 35.34 23.54
C VAL A 166 -18.94 35.32 25.01
N PRO A 167 -18.65 36.38 25.80
CA PRO A 167 -18.87 36.38 27.25
C PRO A 167 -20.32 36.17 27.68
N ASP A 168 -21.27 36.68 26.87
CA ASP A 168 -22.70 36.64 27.17
C ASP A 168 -23.46 35.57 26.36
N ALA A 169 -22.74 34.57 25.83
CA ALA A 169 -23.37 33.53 25.04
C ALA A 169 -24.37 32.71 25.87
N PHE A 170 -25.62 32.67 25.42
CA PHE A 170 -26.67 31.82 25.99
C PHE A 170 -26.30 30.34 25.91
N ASP A 171 -25.60 29.95 24.83
CA ASP A 171 -25.06 28.61 24.63
C ASP A 171 -23.54 28.62 24.85
N ARG A 172 -23.08 27.89 25.87
CA ARG A 172 -21.64 27.72 26.16
C ARG A 172 -20.85 27.13 25.00
N MET A 173 -21.50 26.35 24.11
CA MET A 173 -20.87 25.78 22.92
C MET A 173 -20.36 26.85 21.94
N ALA A 174 -20.88 28.10 21.99
CA ALA A 174 -20.35 29.21 21.18
C ALA A 174 -18.86 29.49 21.46
N ASN A 175 -18.37 29.09 22.63
CA ASN A 175 -16.97 29.26 23.04
C ASN A 175 -16.10 28.00 22.80
N GLU A 176 -16.67 26.91 22.28
CA GLU A 176 -15.93 25.68 22.00
C GLU A 176 -14.89 25.89 20.89
N ILE A 177 -13.61 25.76 21.24
CA ILE A 177 -12.50 25.85 20.30
C ILE A 177 -12.06 24.43 19.91
N ARG A 178 -12.17 24.11 18.62
CA ARG A 178 -11.92 22.77 18.07
C ARG A 178 -10.58 22.64 17.37
N SER A 179 -10.06 23.74 16.83
CA SER A 179 -8.77 23.77 16.15
C SER A 179 -8.07 25.11 16.34
N ILE A 180 -6.75 25.07 16.42
CA ILE A 180 -5.88 26.23 16.53
C ILE A 180 -4.80 26.12 15.48
N CYS A 181 -4.56 27.20 14.73
CA CYS A 181 -3.47 27.31 13.77
C CYS A 181 -2.84 28.71 13.89
N ALA A 182 -1.51 28.79 13.98
CA ALA A 182 -0.81 30.07 13.99
C ALA A 182 -0.39 30.45 12.57
N ASP A 183 -0.56 31.74 12.23
CA ASP A 183 0.00 32.26 10.98
C ASP A 183 1.44 32.79 11.19
N ARG A 184 2.11 33.13 10.09
CA ARG A 184 3.48 33.65 10.09
C ARG A 184 3.65 34.99 10.83
N HIS A 185 2.56 35.69 11.12
CA HIS A 185 2.55 36.96 11.86
C HIS A 185 2.31 36.75 13.36
N GLY A 186 2.16 35.50 13.81
CA GLY A 186 1.89 35.14 15.19
C GLY A 186 0.44 35.36 15.64
N MET A 187 -0.48 35.59 14.68
CA MET A 187 -1.91 35.57 14.96
C MET A 187 -2.39 34.12 15.06
N LEU A 188 -3.32 33.86 15.98
CA LEU A 188 -3.96 32.56 16.10
C LEU A 188 -5.30 32.53 15.37
N TRP A 189 -5.47 31.56 14.50
CA TRP A 189 -6.75 31.25 13.89
C TRP A 189 -7.41 30.14 14.69
N LEU A 190 -8.66 30.37 15.09
CA LEU A 190 -9.42 29.49 15.97
C LEU A 190 -10.65 29.00 15.21
N GLY A 191 -10.72 27.70 15.00
CA GLY A 191 -11.93 27.04 14.52
C GLY A 191 -12.84 26.75 15.70
N THR A 192 -14.06 27.24 15.64
CA THR A 192 -15.00 27.16 16.76
C THR A 192 -16.34 26.56 16.32
N PHE A 193 -17.21 26.30 17.30
CA PHE A 193 -18.57 25.90 17.02
C PHE A 193 -19.38 27.02 16.33
N ASP A 194 -19.04 28.30 16.59
CA ASP A 194 -19.73 29.48 16.04
C ASP A 194 -18.97 30.14 14.85
N GLY A 195 -17.99 29.48 14.26
CA GLY A 195 -17.28 29.94 13.08
C GLY A 195 -15.77 30.10 13.26
N LEU A 196 -15.18 30.94 12.43
CA LEU A 196 -13.75 31.24 12.43
C LEU A 196 -13.47 32.52 13.20
N TYR A 197 -12.51 32.48 14.11
CA TYR A 197 -12.00 33.63 14.82
C TYR A 197 -10.50 33.80 14.56
N ARG A 198 -10.04 35.06 14.51
CA ARG A 198 -8.64 35.42 14.60
C ARG A 198 -8.38 36.09 15.96
N PHE A 199 -7.43 35.55 16.68
CA PHE A 199 -6.99 36.09 17.99
C PHE A 199 -5.62 36.72 17.85
N ASN A 200 -5.47 37.93 18.39
CA ASN A 200 -4.21 38.64 18.50
C ASN A 200 -3.62 38.46 19.90
N PRO A 201 -2.52 37.69 20.07
CA PRO A 201 -1.91 37.48 21.40
C PRO A 201 -1.29 38.73 22.02
N THR A 202 -1.08 39.80 21.24
CA THR A 202 -0.44 41.03 21.74
C THR A 202 -1.41 41.94 22.52
N ASP A 203 -2.63 42.08 22.02
CA ASP A 203 -3.68 42.93 22.61
C ASP A 203 -4.89 42.14 23.13
N ASN A 204 -4.87 40.82 23.00
CA ASN A 204 -5.92 39.88 23.38
C ASN A 204 -7.26 40.13 22.68
N SER A 205 -7.25 40.69 21.48
CA SER A 205 -8.46 40.96 20.71
C SER A 205 -8.87 39.76 19.85
N PHE A 206 -10.20 39.60 19.68
CA PHE A 206 -10.81 38.62 18.79
C PHE A 206 -11.52 39.31 17.64
N VAL A 207 -11.35 38.77 16.44
CA VAL A 207 -12.11 39.15 15.23
C VAL A 207 -12.78 37.93 14.68
N ARG A 208 -14.09 37.96 14.51
CA ARG A 208 -14.89 36.86 13.91
C ARG A 208 -15.01 37.04 12.42
N TYR A 209 -14.88 35.92 11.69
CA TYR A 209 -15.08 35.84 10.25
C TYR A 209 -16.22 34.89 9.94
N GLU A 210 -17.10 35.27 9.02
CA GLU A 210 -18.16 34.39 8.56
C GLU A 210 -17.62 33.43 7.50
N THR A 211 -17.79 32.14 7.72
CA THR A 211 -17.44 31.07 6.77
C THR A 211 -18.64 30.59 5.95
N ARG A 212 -19.82 31.19 6.17
CA ARG A 212 -21.09 30.82 5.53
C ARG A 212 -21.25 31.37 4.13
N SER A 213 -21.87 30.59 3.25
CA SER A 213 -22.62 31.14 2.13
C SER A 213 -24.00 31.62 2.63
N ARG A 214 -24.35 32.88 2.38
CA ARG A 214 -25.60 33.55 2.80
C ARG A 214 -26.93 32.87 2.40
N LYS A 215 -26.92 31.66 1.81
CA LYS A 215 -28.09 31.04 1.17
C LYS A 215 -28.87 30.02 2.02
N LEU A 216 -28.48 29.72 3.25
CA LEU A 216 -29.20 28.75 4.11
C LEU A 216 -29.57 29.40 5.44
N PRO A 217 -30.85 29.83 5.64
CA PRO A 217 -31.24 30.68 6.78
C PRO A 217 -31.44 29.98 8.10
N ASN A 218 -31.54 28.67 8.20
CA ASN A 218 -32.12 28.01 9.37
C ASN A 218 -31.30 26.85 9.95
N ASP A 219 -30.00 26.74 9.66
CA ASP A 219 -29.21 25.62 10.15
C ASP A 219 -28.17 26.10 11.16
N THR A 220 -28.39 25.83 12.44
CA THR A 220 -27.59 26.27 13.56
C THR A 220 -26.16 25.68 13.55
N TYR A 221 -25.97 24.54 12.86
CA TYR A 221 -24.71 23.81 12.80
C TYR A 221 -23.81 24.19 11.61
N ASN A 222 -24.26 25.08 10.72
CA ASN A 222 -23.56 25.42 9.47
C ASN A 222 -22.31 26.28 9.64
N ASN A 223 -21.97 26.71 10.86
CA ASN A 223 -20.79 27.53 11.15
C ASN A 223 -19.65 26.75 11.81
N LEU A 224 -19.85 25.48 12.12
CA LEU A 224 -18.88 24.66 12.84
C LEU A 224 -17.60 24.49 12.05
N VAL A 225 -16.49 25.02 12.56
CA VAL A 225 -15.15 24.87 11.98
C VAL A 225 -14.36 23.83 12.78
N ASN A 226 -14.09 22.70 12.15
CA ASN A 226 -13.38 21.57 12.77
C ASN A 226 -11.87 21.59 12.54
N ALA A 227 -11.43 22.05 11.36
CA ALA A 227 -10.04 21.94 10.93
C ALA A 227 -9.53 23.23 10.31
N LEU A 228 -8.28 23.56 10.63
CA LEU A 228 -7.55 24.70 10.08
C LEU A 228 -6.19 24.21 9.57
N TYR A 229 -5.79 24.66 8.41
CA TYR A 229 -4.51 24.30 7.82
C TYR A 229 -3.90 25.44 7.01
N ILE A 230 -2.65 25.80 7.29
CA ILE A 230 -1.83 26.72 6.51
C ILE A 230 -0.65 25.93 5.93
N PRO A 231 -0.55 25.76 4.59
CA PRO A 231 0.57 25.07 3.98
C PRO A 231 1.88 25.87 4.09
N GLU A 232 2.99 25.17 4.32
CA GLU A 232 4.32 25.82 4.39
C GLU A 232 4.72 26.52 3.09
N ASN A 233 4.36 25.94 1.94
CA ASN A 233 4.65 26.47 0.60
C ASN A 233 3.74 27.64 0.19
N THR A 234 2.60 27.83 0.85
CA THR A 234 1.66 28.93 0.64
C THR A 234 1.21 29.53 1.96
N PRO A 235 2.11 30.19 2.73
CA PRO A 235 1.86 30.61 4.12
C PRO A 235 0.84 31.74 4.26
N ASP A 236 0.34 32.29 3.15
CA ASP A 236 -0.74 33.28 3.11
C ASP A 236 -2.13 32.68 2.90
N LEU A 237 -2.21 31.38 2.61
CA LEU A 237 -3.47 30.69 2.41
C LEU A 237 -3.88 29.90 3.65
N LEU A 238 -5.09 30.15 4.14
CA LEU A 238 -5.73 29.39 5.19
C LEU A 238 -6.84 28.53 4.61
N TYR A 239 -6.74 27.23 4.78
CA TYR A 239 -7.78 26.27 4.47
C TYR A 239 -8.62 25.99 5.70
N VAL A 240 -9.92 26.26 5.60
CA VAL A 240 -10.89 26.15 6.71
C VAL A 240 -11.86 25.03 6.40
N GLY A 241 -11.74 23.92 7.12
CA GLY A 241 -12.65 22.77 7.05
C GLY A 241 -13.80 22.95 8.05
N SER A 242 -14.99 22.97 7.52
CA SER A 242 -16.21 23.19 8.29
C SER A 242 -17.23 22.07 8.09
N SER A 243 -18.38 22.13 8.76
CA SER A 243 -19.55 21.29 8.47
C SER A 243 -20.27 21.67 7.17
N SER A 244 -19.84 22.74 6.50
CA SER A 244 -20.43 23.25 5.27
C SER A 244 -19.48 23.19 4.05
N GLY A 245 -18.36 22.47 4.18
CA GLY A 245 -17.35 22.33 3.15
C GLY A 245 -16.01 23.01 3.47
N LEU A 246 -15.16 23.11 2.46
CA LEU A 246 -13.85 23.75 2.52
C LEU A 246 -13.97 25.21 2.07
N VAL A 247 -13.42 26.12 2.89
CA VAL A 247 -13.26 27.54 2.53
C VAL A 247 -11.77 27.86 2.45
N VAL A 248 -11.35 28.56 1.41
CA VAL A 248 -9.97 29.03 1.23
C VAL A 248 -9.92 30.54 1.41
N LEU A 249 -9.08 31.00 2.32
CA LEU A 249 -8.91 32.42 2.65
C LEU A 249 -7.47 32.87 2.40
N ASP A 250 -7.30 34.11 1.91
CA ASP A 250 -6.03 34.84 2.05
C ASP A 250 -5.99 35.48 3.45
N ILE A 251 -5.01 35.13 4.29
CA ILE A 251 -4.89 35.68 5.67
C ILE A 251 -4.72 37.20 5.72
N ARG A 252 -4.33 37.83 4.59
CA ARG A 252 -4.20 39.29 4.47
C ARG A 252 -5.54 39.97 4.22
N HIS A 253 -6.48 39.26 3.61
CA HIS A 253 -7.82 39.72 3.23
C HIS A 253 -8.89 38.67 3.57
N PRO A 254 -9.00 38.28 4.84
CA PRO A 254 -9.81 37.12 5.26
C PRO A 254 -11.34 37.37 5.17
N GLU A 255 -11.75 38.63 4.96
CA GLU A 255 -13.16 39.00 4.74
C GLU A 255 -13.70 38.58 3.38
N GLN A 256 -12.82 38.21 2.43
CA GLN A 256 -13.18 37.80 1.08
C GLN A 256 -12.64 36.41 0.78
N PRO A 257 -13.46 35.34 0.93
CA PRO A 257 -13.05 33.99 0.57
C PRO A 257 -12.60 33.90 -0.90
N LEU A 258 -11.44 33.29 -1.14
CA LEU A 258 -10.92 33.02 -2.48
C LEU A 258 -11.71 31.91 -3.19
N GLY A 259 -12.25 30.97 -2.43
CA GLY A 259 -13.03 29.87 -2.97
C GLY A 259 -13.72 29.04 -1.88
N THR A 260 -14.74 28.32 -2.32
CA THR A 260 -15.44 27.33 -1.50
C THR A 260 -15.59 26.06 -2.30
N LEU A 261 -15.44 24.90 -1.63
CA LEU A 261 -15.62 23.59 -2.23
C LEU A 261 -16.64 22.79 -1.41
N ARG A 262 -17.59 22.14 -2.08
CA ARG A 262 -18.68 21.40 -1.45
C ARG A 262 -18.90 20.06 -2.13
N ALA A 263 -19.58 19.16 -1.41
CA ALA A 263 -19.94 17.84 -1.91
C ALA A 263 -20.94 17.93 -3.08
N GLU A 264 -21.88 18.89 -3.03
CA GLU A 264 -22.88 19.11 -4.09
C GLU A 264 -22.26 19.55 -5.42
N ASP A 265 -21.08 20.18 -5.36
CA ASP A 265 -20.32 20.60 -6.54
C ASP A 265 -19.46 19.48 -7.12
N GLY A 266 -19.54 18.26 -6.54
CA GLY A 266 -18.73 17.09 -6.93
C GLY A 266 -17.26 17.16 -6.48
N GLY A 267 -16.95 18.11 -5.58
CA GLY A 267 -15.59 18.39 -5.12
C GLY A 267 -15.17 17.74 -3.80
N LEU A 268 -16.11 17.20 -3.02
CA LEU A 268 -15.85 16.57 -1.74
C LEU A 268 -16.61 15.25 -1.60
N THR A 269 -16.12 14.36 -0.75
CA THR A 269 -16.85 13.14 -0.33
C THR A 269 -18.02 13.47 0.58
N ASP A 270 -17.84 14.47 1.48
CA ASP A 270 -18.85 15.03 2.37
C ASP A 270 -18.46 16.45 2.79
N ASN A 271 -19.44 17.28 3.17
CA ASN A 271 -19.19 18.67 3.59
C ASN A 271 -18.58 18.78 4.98
N ASP A 272 -18.78 17.81 5.87
CA ASP A 272 -18.29 17.86 7.25
C ASP A 272 -16.83 17.41 7.32
N ILE A 273 -15.92 18.38 7.11
CA ILE A 273 -14.47 18.16 7.11
C ILE A 273 -13.97 18.15 8.56
N LYS A 274 -13.33 17.06 8.99
CA LYS A 274 -12.81 16.83 10.33
C LYS A 274 -11.32 17.15 10.47
N SER A 275 -10.53 16.91 9.42
CA SER A 275 -9.08 17.13 9.44
C SER A 275 -8.56 17.41 8.03
N ILE A 276 -7.51 18.25 7.94
CA ILE A 276 -6.84 18.63 6.70
C ILE A 276 -5.36 18.36 6.87
N LEU A 277 -4.75 17.70 5.87
CA LEU A 277 -3.32 17.42 5.84
C LEU A 277 -2.78 17.55 4.41
N SER A 278 -1.58 18.08 4.23
CA SER A 278 -0.96 18.07 2.90
C SER A 278 -0.61 16.62 2.49
N TYR A 279 -0.90 16.26 1.24
CA TYR A 279 -0.45 15.01 0.64
C TYR A 279 0.92 15.19 -0.02
N ASP A 280 1.04 16.24 -0.82
CA ASP A 280 2.27 16.73 -1.44
C ASP A 280 2.18 18.26 -1.59
N ASP A 281 3.06 18.88 -2.39
CA ASP A 281 3.12 20.33 -2.60
C ASP A 281 1.85 20.91 -3.27
N THR A 282 1.01 20.07 -3.86
CA THR A 282 -0.15 20.48 -4.66
C THR A 282 -1.45 19.83 -4.25
N HIS A 283 -1.40 18.80 -3.42
CA HIS A 283 -2.58 18.05 -3.00
C HIS A 283 -2.78 18.10 -1.48
N LEU A 284 -4.04 18.19 -1.08
CA LEU A 284 -4.48 18.07 0.31
C LEU A 284 -5.32 16.80 0.49
N LEU A 285 -5.12 16.13 1.61
CA LEU A 285 -6.02 15.10 2.13
C LEU A 285 -7.04 15.77 3.06
N LEU A 286 -8.32 15.53 2.79
CA LEU A 286 -9.43 16.02 3.59
C LEU A 286 -10.17 14.82 4.18
N ALA A 287 -10.08 14.65 5.50
CA ALA A 287 -10.87 13.64 6.20
C ALA A 287 -12.27 14.20 6.43
N THR A 288 -13.29 13.49 5.96
CA THR A 288 -14.68 13.93 6.09
C THR A 288 -15.53 12.93 6.89
N ALA A 289 -16.78 13.28 7.16
CA ALA A 289 -17.73 12.39 7.82
C ALA A 289 -18.10 11.17 6.93
N ASP A 290 -17.93 11.25 5.61
CA ASP A 290 -18.19 10.14 4.68
C ASP A 290 -17.10 10.01 3.60
N GLY A 291 -15.90 9.57 3.97
CA GLY A 291 -14.79 9.25 3.07
C GLY A 291 -13.61 10.21 3.15
N LEU A 292 -12.58 9.91 2.36
CA LEU A 292 -11.37 10.70 2.21
C LEU A 292 -11.36 11.38 0.85
N THR A 293 -11.14 12.69 0.83
CA THR A 293 -10.95 13.45 -0.40
C THR A 293 -9.48 13.78 -0.60
N LEU A 294 -8.93 13.49 -1.78
CA LEU A 294 -7.65 14.03 -2.26
C LEU A 294 -7.96 15.21 -3.18
N TYR A 295 -7.63 16.41 -2.75
CA TYR A 295 -7.92 17.67 -3.43
C TYR A 295 -6.67 18.26 -4.05
N ASP A 296 -6.68 18.52 -5.37
CA ASP A 296 -5.62 19.25 -6.08
C ASP A 296 -5.88 20.76 -5.98
N THR A 297 -4.98 21.46 -5.32
CA THR A 297 -5.07 22.92 -5.09
C THR A 297 -4.85 23.76 -6.34
N ARG A 298 -4.28 23.19 -7.42
CA ARG A 298 -4.01 23.90 -8.70
C ARG A 298 -5.15 23.73 -9.70
N SER A 299 -5.57 22.48 -9.89
CA SER A 299 -6.65 22.16 -10.85
C SER A 299 -8.05 22.30 -10.24
N HIS A 300 -8.14 22.38 -8.91
CA HIS A 300 -9.39 22.36 -8.13
C HIS A 300 -10.21 21.08 -8.33
N GLN A 301 -9.55 19.99 -8.73
CA GLN A 301 -10.18 18.68 -8.86
C GLN A 301 -10.01 17.86 -7.59
N ALA A 302 -10.93 16.95 -7.36
CA ALA A 302 -10.93 16.06 -6.20
C ALA A 302 -11.12 14.60 -6.61
N SER A 303 -10.47 13.70 -5.87
CA SER A 303 -10.65 12.26 -5.96
C SER A 303 -11.17 11.73 -4.64
N ALA A 304 -12.17 10.85 -4.71
CA ALA A 304 -12.86 10.30 -3.55
C ALA A 304 -12.40 8.87 -3.25
N TYR A 305 -12.24 8.55 -1.96
CA TYR A 305 -11.85 7.23 -1.46
C TYR A 305 -12.79 6.81 -0.34
N TYR A 306 -13.35 5.60 -0.48
CA TYR A 306 -14.33 5.06 0.44
C TYR A 306 -13.91 3.68 0.97
N SER A 307 -14.54 3.27 2.05
CA SER A 307 -14.51 1.90 2.55
C SER A 307 -15.22 0.95 1.60
N SER A 308 -14.65 -0.22 1.37
CA SER A 308 -15.25 -1.27 0.55
C SER A 308 -15.05 -2.63 1.20
N LEU A 309 -16.13 -3.36 1.44
CA LEU A 309 -16.09 -4.73 1.98
C LEU A 309 -15.35 -5.70 1.04
N SER A 310 -15.35 -5.42 -0.26
CA SER A 310 -14.68 -6.25 -1.26
C SER A 310 -13.21 -5.93 -1.41
N ASP A 311 -12.71 -4.81 -0.85
CA ASP A 311 -11.32 -4.39 -0.93
C ASP A 311 -10.70 -4.18 0.46
N PRO A 312 -9.89 -5.15 0.98
CA PRO A 312 -9.23 -5.03 2.29
C PRO A 312 -8.15 -3.94 2.31
N THR A 313 -7.77 -3.38 1.15
CA THR A 313 -6.84 -2.25 1.07
C THR A 313 -7.56 -0.90 1.00
N SER A 314 -8.88 -0.89 1.07
CA SER A 314 -9.69 0.32 1.20
C SER A 314 -9.70 0.84 2.65
N LEU A 315 -10.29 2.00 2.88
CA LEU A 315 -10.49 2.53 4.24
C LEU A 315 -11.28 1.54 5.12
N PRO A 316 -11.00 1.46 6.43
CA PRO A 316 -11.74 0.58 7.34
C PRO A 316 -13.16 1.08 7.61
N ASN A 317 -13.37 2.40 7.47
CA ASN A 317 -14.66 3.08 7.67
C ASN A 317 -14.67 4.42 6.94
N ASN A 318 -15.84 4.90 6.53
CA ASN A 318 -15.98 6.20 5.86
C ASN A 318 -15.98 7.38 6.84
N SER A 319 -16.38 7.19 8.10
CA SER A 319 -16.36 8.25 9.09
C SER A 319 -14.94 8.48 9.59
N LEU A 320 -14.28 9.50 9.07
CA LEU A 320 -12.91 9.85 9.40
C LEU A 320 -12.88 10.93 10.48
N ARG A 321 -11.89 10.87 11.37
CA ARG A 321 -11.75 11.74 12.53
C ARG A 321 -10.52 12.64 12.46
N THR A 322 -9.38 12.07 12.13
CA THR A 322 -8.07 12.75 12.19
C THR A 322 -7.11 12.24 11.14
N LEU A 323 -6.22 13.12 10.71
CA LEU A 323 -5.09 12.81 9.82
C LEU A 323 -3.80 13.23 10.52
N PHE A 324 -2.80 12.38 10.45
CA PHE A 324 -1.47 12.68 10.98
C PHE A 324 -0.39 12.10 10.07
N ARG A 325 0.67 12.88 9.79
CA ARG A 325 1.84 12.40 9.05
C ARG A 325 2.99 12.18 10.02
N ASP A 326 3.53 10.97 10.05
CA ASP A 326 4.72 10.66 10.83
C ASP A 326 6.02 11.06 10.12
N ARG A 327 7.15 10.96 10.82
CA ARG A 327 8.49 11.31 10.29
C ARG A 327 8.97 10.38 9.18
N GLN A 328 8.36 9.20 9.02
CA GLN A 328 8.63 8.25 7.94
C GLN A 328 7.83 8.57 6.68
N ASN A 329 6.98 9.62 6.67
CA ASN A 329 6.03 9.96 5.62
C ASN A 329 4.87 8.97 5.47
N ILE A 330 4.48 8.32 6.54
CA ILE A 330 3.26 7.54 6.61
C ILE A 330 2.13 8.45 7.08
N VAL A 331 1.01 8.43 6.39
CA VAL A 331 -0.21 9.10 6.83
C VAL A 331 -1.07 8.12 7.64
N TRP A 332 -1.35 8.49 8.87
CA TRP A 332 -2.24 7.79 9.77
C TRP A 332 -3.61 8.45 9.75
N ILE A 333 -4.66 7.66 9.62
CA ILE A 333 -6.04 8.10 9.51
C ILE A 333 -6.84 7.45 10.63
N GLY A 334 -7.28 8.24 11.60
CA GLY A 334 -8.19 7.79 12.64
C GLY A 334 -9.62 7.76 12.12
N THR A 335 -10.33 6.67 12.38
CA THR A 335 -11.71 6.48 11.93
C THR A 335 -12.64 6.06 13.08
N ASP A 336 -13.91 5.89 12.82
CA ASP A 336 -14.88 5.30 13.76
C ASP A 336 -14.76 3.77 13.85
N SER A 337 -13.86 3.15 13.07
CA SER A 337 -13.65 1.69 13.08
C SER A 337 -12.17 1.30 12.95
N GLY A 338 -11.30 1.93 13.72
CA GLY A 338 -9.87 1.68 13.77
C GLY A 338 -9.05 2.71 13.01
N LEU A 339 -7.84 2.30 12.65
CA LEU A 339 -6.82 3.11 12.00
C LEU A 339 -6.59 2.63 10.56
N ALA A 340 -6.40 3.58 9.65
CA ALA A 340 -5.81 3.30 8.35
C ALA A 340 -4.41 3.91 8.27
N LYS A 341 -3.49 3.19 7.68
CA LYS A 341 -2.10 3.58 7.44
C LYS A 341 -1.87 3.67 5.94
N LEU A 342 -1.48 4.84 5.45
CA LEU A 342 -1.15 5.13 4.07
C LEU A 342 0.35 5.44 3.96
N ASP A 343 1.12 4.54 3.35
CA ASP A 343 2.55 4.73 3.11
C ASP A 343 2.78 5.47 1.79
N LEU A 344 3.22 6.73 1.88
CA LEU A 344 3.46 7.58 0.70
C LEU A 344 4.74 7.21 -0.08
N LYS A 345 5.66 6.45 0.53
CA LYS A 345 6.90 5.98 -0.11
C LYS A 345 6.78 4.60 -0.73
N ARG A 346 5.71 3.87 -0.41
CA ARG A 346 5.51 2.51 -0.90
C ARG A 346 5.51 2.52 -2.43
N LYS A 347 6.40 1.75 -3.04
CA LYS A 347 6.32 1.46 -4.49
C LYS A 347 4.92 0.95 -4.75
N LYS A 348 4.24 1.54 -5.73
CA LYS A 348 2.89 1.11 -6.14
C LYS A 348 2.94 -0.37 -6.50
N ILE A 349 2.47 -1.21 -5.61
CA ILE A 349 2.19 -2.61 -5.91
C ILE A 349 0.70 -2.66 -6.22
N ASP A 350 0.37 -2.76 -7.49
CA ASP A 350 -1.02 -2.92 -7.91
C ASP A 350 -1.46 -4.34 -7.50
N CYS A 351 -2.50 -4.42 -6.69
CA CYS A 351 -3.11 -5.69 -6.29
C CYS A 351 -4.23 -6.04 -7.27
N VAL A 352 -4.02 -7.08 -8.07
CA VAL A 352 -5.05 -7.60 -8.97
C VAL A 352 -5.77 -8.75 -8.29
N ARG A 353 -7.07 -8.59 -8.02
CA ARG A 353 -7.90 -9.68 -7.51
C ARG A 353 -8.43 -10.53 -8.66
N LEU A 354 -8.15 -11.81 -8.57
CA LEU A 354 -8.72 -12.80 -9.46
C LEU A 354 -10.03 -13.31 -8.85
N THR A 355 -11.12 -12.52 -8.97
CA THR A 355 -12.44 -12.93 -8.53
C THR A 355 -13.09 -13.80 -9.58
N ASN A 356 -13.46 -15.02 -9.21
CA ASN A 356 -14.22 -15.91 -10.09
C ASN A 356 -15.71 -15.64 -9.94
N ASP A 357 -16.28 -15.28 -11.05
CA ASP A 357 -17.66 -15.22 -11.50
C ASP A 357 -18.61 -14.18 -10.87
N ARG A 358 -19.63 -13.87 -11.69
CA ARG A 358 -20.73 -12.92 -11.41
C ARG A 358 -21.64 -13.31 -10.24
N LYS A 359 -21.30 -14.35 -9.46
CA LYS A 359 -22.10 -14.87 -8.34
C LYS A 359 -21.43 -14.80 -6.97
N GLY A 360 -20.25 -14.19 -6.84
CA GLY A 360 -19.66 -13.86 -5.54
C GLY A 360 -19.14 -15.05 -4.71
N ALA A 361 -18.98 -16.23 -5.29
CA ALA A 361 -18.34 -17.35 -4.60
C ALA A 361 -16.81 -17.22 -4.71
N GLU A 362 -16.15 -16.99 -3.59
CA GLU A 362 -14.68 -16.99 -3.52
C GLU A 362 -14.14 -18.40 -3.79
N ARG A 363 -13.64 -18.64 -5.00
CA ARG A 363 -12.82 -19.82 -5.28
C ARG A 363 -11.35 -19.47 -5.08
N LYS A 364 -10.62 -20.35 -4.43
CA LYS A 364 -9.17 -20.22 -4.23
C LYS A 364 -8.43 -20.55 -5.51
N VAL A 365 -8.07 -19.54 -6.30
CA VAL A 365 -7.23 -19.66 -7.48
C VAL A 365 -5.76 -19.72 -7.04
N ILE A 366 -5.05 -20.77 -7.47
CA ILE A 366 -3.61 -20.92 -7.24
C ILE A 366 -2.90 -20.50 -8.53
N VAL A 367 -2.07 -19.45 -8.46
CA VAL A 367 -1.24 -19.01 -9.57
C VAL A 367 0.06 -19.83 -9.55
N ASN A 368 0.35 -20.51 -10.68
CA ASN A 368 1.53 -21.34 -10.83
C ASN A 368 2.69 -20.61 -11.52
N ASP A 369 2.39 -19.73 -12.49
CA ASP A 369 3.41 -18.97 -13.23
C ASP A 369 2.83 -17.66 -13.77
N LEU A 370 3.72 -16.70 -14.08
CA LEU A 370 3.42 -15.35 -14.56
C LEU A 370 4.31 -15.01 -15.75
N LEU A 371 3.71 -14.49 -16.81
CA LEU A 371 4.44 -14.04 -18.00
C LEU A 371 3.90 -12.69 -18.49
N GLY A 372 4.76 -11.67 -18.50
CA GLY A 372 4.49 -10.38 -19.15
C GLY A 372 4.84 -10.44 -20.64
N THR A 373 3.97 -9.91 -21.49
CA THR A 373 4.18 -9.84 -22.94
C THR A 373 4.33 -8.39 -23.41
N PRO A 374 5.01 -8.12 -24.56
CA PRO A 374 5.27 -6.76 -25.04
C PRO A 374 4.04 -5.92 -25.34
N ASP A 375 2.89 -6.55 -25.54
CA ASP A 375 1.58 -5.92 -25.72
C ASP A 375 0.94 -5.47 -24.38
N HIS A 376 1.72 -5.41 -23.32
CA HIS A 376 1.29 -5.09 -21.95
C HIS A 376 0.24 -6.05 -21.37
N SER A 377 0.12 -7.25 -21.93
CA SER A 377 -0.66 -8.32 -21.33
C SER A 377 0.14 -9.06 -20.26
N LEU A 378 -0.52 -9.41 -19.16
CA LEU A 378 -0.01 -10.32 -18.14
C LEU A 378 -0.77 -11.64 -18.25
N TRP A 379 -0.04 -12.71 -18.50
CA TRP A 379 -0.58 -14.05 -18.57
C TRP A 379 -0.28 -14.81 -17.28
N LEU A 380 -1.28 -15.47 -16.72
CA LEU A 380 -1.17 -16.25 -15.50
C LEU A 380 -1.58 -17.69 -15.77
N THR A 381 -0.73 -18.63 -15.39
CA THR A 381 -1.13 -20.04 -15.35
C THR A 381 -1.69 -20.36 -13.96
N THR A 382 -2.77 -21.11 -13.93
CA THR A 382 -3.48 -21.41 -12.69
C THR A 382 -3.90 -22.87 -12.58
N ASN A 383 -4.43 -23.26 -11.42
CA ASN A 383 -5.10 -24.55 -11.24
C ASN A 383 -6.48 -24.63 -11.95
N GLU A 384 -6.91 -23.56 -12.61
CA GLU A 384 -8.18 -23.46 -13.32
C GLU A 384 -8.04 -22.91 -14.76
N GLY A 385 -6.91 -23.17 -15.41
CA GLY A 385 -6.59 -22.74 -16.77
C GLY A 385 -5.64 -21.55 -16.82
N VAL A 386 -5.72 -20.76 -17.88
CA VAL A 386 -4.87 -19.60 -18.13
C VAL A 386 -5.71 -18.33 -18.11
N LEU A 387 -5.20 -17.30 -17.46
CA LEU A 387 -5.83 -15.98 -17.42
C LEU A 387 -4.93 -14.98 -18.16
N ARG A 388 -5.53 -14.13 -19.00
CA ARG A 388 -4.86 -13.00 -19.64
C ARG A 388 -5.45 -11.71 -19.10
N TYR A 389 -4.63 -10.88 -18.49
CA TYR A 389 -4.97 -9.57 -17.96
C TYR A 389 -4.31 -8.47 -18.80
N ASP A 390 -5.08 -7.47 -19.22
CA ASP A 390 -4.57 -6.29 -19.92
C ASP A 390 -4.18 -5.24 -18.87
N SER A 391 -2.87 -5.02 -18.67
CA SER A 391 -2.35 -4.09 -17.68
C SER A 391 -2.63 -2.61 -18.01
N THR A 392 -3.05 -2.30 -19.23
CA THR A 392 -3.39 -0.93 -19.66
C THR A 392 -4.82 -0.55 -19.32
N ARG A 393 -5.70 -1.52 -19.09
CA ARG A 393 -7.13 -1.34 -18.81
C ARG A 393 -7.47 -1.87 -17.42
N ARG A 394 -7.37 -1.02 -16.40
CA ARG A 394 -7.59 -1.39 -14.99
C ARG A 394 -8.97 -1.99 -14.70
N ASP A 395 -10.00 -1.63 -15.48
CA ASP A 395 -11.38 -2.08 -15.28
C ASP A 395 -11.81 -3.19 -16.26
N ALA A 396 -10.92 -3.67 -17.15
CA ALA A 396 -11.30 -4.58 -18.24
C ALA A 396 -11.50 -6.05 -17.81
N GLY A 397 -11.21 -6.38 -16.55
CA GLY A 397 -11.23 -7.77 -16.10
C GLY A 397 -10.14 -8.61 -16.79
N TYR A 398 -10.29 -9.92 -16.78
CA TYR A 398 -9.36 -10.85 -17.42
C TYR A 398 -10.11 -11.77 -18.39
N THR A 399 -9.40 -12.18 -19.43
CA THR A 399 -9.87 -13.23 -20.34
C THR A 399 -9.40 -14.58 -19.82
N ARG A 400 -10.31 -15.56 -19.79
CA ARG A 400 -10.03 -16.91 -19.31
C ARG A 400 -9.91 -17.86 -20.50
N TYR A 401 -8.88 -18.72 -20.47
CA TYR A 401 -8.64 -19.78 -21.44
C TYR A 401 -8.71 -21.12 -20.72
N MET A 402 -9.61 -21.97 -21.16
CA MET A 402 -9.84 -23.35 -20.68
C MET A 402 -10.01 -24.30 -21.87
N ALA A 403 -10.66 -25.44 -21.66
CA ALA A 403 -10.90 -26.43 -22.72
C ALA A 403 -11.69 -25.89 -23.92
N ASP A 404 -12.62 -24.95 -23.69
CA ASP A 404 -13.38 -24.24 -24.73
C ASP A 404 -12.49 -23.38 -25.65
N LYS A 405 -11.40 -22.87 -25.11
CA LYS A 405 -10.36 -22.12 -25.83
C LYS A 405 -9.07 -22.95 -26.07
N GLY A 406 -9.18 -24.27 -26.04
CA GLY A 406 -8.16 -25.22 -26.47
C GLY A 406 -7.07 -25.56 -25.48
N VAL A 407 -7.17 -25.12 -24.22
CA VAL A 407 -6.24 -25.53 -23.15
C VAL A 407 -6.46 -27.03 -22.85
N SER A 408 -5.42 -27.83 -22.95
CA SER A 408 -5.52 -29.29 -22.87
C SER A 408 -5.89 -29.82 -21.48
N HIS A 409 -5.58 -29.06 -20.41
CA HIS A 409 -5.92 -29.43 -19.03
C HIS A 409 -6.11 -28.19 -18.16
N SER A 410 -7.02 -28.28 -17.18
CA SER A 410 -7.31 -27.16 -16.26
C SER A 410 -6.12 -26.73 -15.40
N ILE A 411 -5.22 -27.67 -15.04
CA ILE A 411 -4.00 -27.33 -14.30
C ILE A 411 -2.91 -26.93 -15.30
N ALA A 412 -2.76 -25.62 -15.48
CA ALA A 412 -1.70 -24.98 -16.25
C ALA A 412 -0.50 -24.73 -15.32
N LYS A 413 0.70 -25.15 -15.73
CA LYS A 413 1.90 -25.13 -14.89
C LYS A 413 2.86 -24.01 -15.27
N ARG A 414 3.29 -23.95 -16.50
CA ARG A 414 4.35 -23.08 -16.99
C ARG A 414 3.93 -22.42 -18.29
N LEU A 415 4.29 -21.16 -18.46
CA LEU A 415 4.07 -20.43 -19.70
C LEU A 415 5.37 -19.73 -20.10
N ILE A 416 5.82 -19.92 -21.33
CA ILE A 416 6.96 -19.22 -21.90
C ILE A 416 6.59 -18.55 -23.21
N ARG A 417 7.38 -17.56 -23.61
CA ARG A 417 7.36 -16.97 -24.94
C ARG A 417 8.68 -17.27 -25.62
N ASP A 418 8.63 -17.95 -26.77
CA ASP A 418 9.83 -18.26 -27.54
C ASP A 418 10.38 -17.03 -28.29
N SER A 419 11.53 -17.18 -28.92
CA SER A 419 12.20 -16.12 -29.67
C SER A 419 11.42 -15.66 -30.92
N HIS A 420 10.48 -16.46 -31.41
CA HIS A 420 9.57 -16.14 -32.51
C HIS A 420 8.30 -15.43 -32.03
N GLY A 421 8.10 -15.35 -30.70
CA GLY A 421 6.95 -14.70 -30.10
C GLY A 421 5.77 -15.61 -29.81
N THR A 422 5.86 -16.89 -30.04
CA THR A 422 4.82 -17.89 -29.74
C THR A 422 4.79 -18.17 -28.24
N LEU A 423 3.58 -18.22 -27.64
CA LEU A 423 3.41 -18.64 -26.25
C LEU A 423 3.25 -20.16 -26.18
N TRP A 424 4.01 -20.81 -25.30
CA TRP A 424 3.98 -22.23 -25.04
C TRP A 424 3.53 -22.50 -23.63
N LEU A 425 2.57 -23.40 -23.46
CA LEU A 425 1.91 -23.72 -22.20
C LEU A 425 2.15 -25.20 -21.84
N GLY A 426 2.72 -25.44 -20.67
CA GLY A 426 2.81 -26.75 -20.05
C GLY A 426 1.63 -27.03 -19.15
N THR A 427 1.02 -28.20 -19.33
CA THR A 427 -0.13 -28.65 -18.52
C THR A 427 0.11 -30.05 -17.97
N ASN A 428 -0.80 -30.54 -17.13
CA ASN A 428 -0.76 -31.93 -16.69
C ASN A 428 -1.05 -32.95 -17.79
N ASP A 429 -1.65 -32.54 -18.91
CA ASP A 429 -2.01 -33.45 -20.02
C ASP A 429 -1.22 -33.17 -21.32
N GLY A 430 -0.25 -32.24 -21.30
CA GLY A 430 0.58 -32.00 -22.47
C GLY A 430 1.10 -30.58 -22.58
N ILE A 431 1.56 -30.28 -23.79
CA ILE A 431 1.99 -28.93 -24.18
C ILE A 431 1.01 -28.37 -25.19
N ASP A 432 0.66 -27.13 -25.01
CA ASP A 432 -0.14 -26.33 -25.92
C ASP A 432 0.67 -25.12 -26.40
N TYR A 433 0.37 -24.59 -27.58
CA TYR A 433 0.87 -23.29 -28.05
C TYR A 433 -0.30 -22.38 -28.41
N TYR A 434 -0.10 -21.07 -28.23
CA TYR A 434 -1.13 -20.08 -28.49
C TYR A 434 -1.15 -19.66 -29.96
N ASP A 435 -2.30 -19.85 -30.60
CA ASP A 435 -2.62 -19.32 -31.92
C ASP A 435 -3.28 -17.94 -31.78
N ALA A 436 -2.50 -16.91 -32.03
CA ALA A 436 -2.97 -15.52 -31.87
C ALA A 436 -4.04 -15.15 -32.89
N ALA A 437 -4.04 -15.76 -34.10
CA ALA A 437 -5.03 -15.47 -35.14
C ALA A 437 -6.42 -16.00 -34.77
N ARG A 438 -6.47 -17.06 -33.97
CA ARG A 438 -7.72 -17.70 -33.53
C ARG A 438 -8.07 -17.39 -32.07
N ASP A 439 -7.24 -16.66 -31.35
CA ASP A 439 -7.35 -16.37 -29.90
C ASP A 439 -7.61 -17.64 -29.07
N ARG A 440 -6.83 -18.68 -29.29
CA ARG A 440 -6.96 -19.97 -28.60
C ARG A 440 -5.64 -20.72 -28.50
N PHE A 441 -5.57 -21.65 -27.56
CA PHE A 441 -4.50 -22.63 -27.48
C PHE A 441 -4.75 -23.81 -28.46
N VAL A 442 -3.66 -24.36 -28.96
CA VAL A 442 -3.66 -25.52 -29.83
C VAL A 442 -2.70 -26.55 -29.24
N ARG A 443 -3.17 -27.80 -29.12
CA ARG A 443 -2.36 -28.87 -28.57
C ARG A 443 -1.18 -29.19 -29.49
N ALA A 444 0.02 -29.29 -28.91
CA ALA A 444 1.20 -29.80 -29.60
C ALA A 444 1.09 -31.33 -29.69
N GLU A 445 0.45 -31.83 -30.75
CA GLU A 445 0.24 -33.27 -30.98
C GLU A 445 1.50 -33.93 -31.48
N HIS A 446 1.78 -35.16 -31.04
CA HIS A 446 2.83 -36.01 -31.55
C HIS A 446 2.26 -37.38 -31.95
N SER A 447 2.73 -37.91 -33.06
CA SER A 447 2.32 -39.21 -33.58
C SER A 447 3.13 -40.39 -33.00
N ASN A 448 4.17 -40.08 -32.21
CA ASN A 448 5.05 -41.13 -31.67
C ASN A 448 4.47 -41.67 -30.34
N GLN A 449 4.18 -42.98 -30.32
CA GLN A 449 3.62 -43.67 -29.15
C GLN A 449 4.68 -44.07 -28.10
N ASN A 450 5.97 -43.82 -28.34
CA ASN A 450 7.04 -44.28 -27.46
C ASN A 450 7.31 -43.40 -26.27
N PHE A 451 6.64 -42.23 -26.12
CA PHE A 451 6.74 -41.35 -24.99
C PHE A 451 5.43 -40.59 -24.76
N SER A 452 5.25 -40.06 -23.54
CA SER A 452 4.07 -39.28 -23.17
C SER A 452 4.47 -37.88 -22.73
N LEU A 453 3.83 -36.86 -23.30
CA LEU A 453 3.92 -35.46 -22.88
C LEU A 453 2.87 -35.18 -21.77
N LYS A 454 3.01 -35.83 -20.62
CA LYS A 454 2.12 -35.62 -19.46
C LYS A 454 2.92 -35.11 -18.27
N TYR A 455 2.23 -34.42 -17.39
CA TYR A 455 2.81 -33.83 -16.16
C TYR A 455 4.00 -32.91 -16.46
N ILE A 456 3.77 -31.93 -17.34
CA ILE A 456 4.81 -30.97 -17.70
C ILE A 456 5.06 -30.04 -16.51
N TYR A 457 6.27 -30.06 -15.96
CA TYR A 457 6.65 -29.22 -14.81
C TYR A 457 7.34 -27.95 -15.26
N ASP A 458 8.15 -28.00 -16.33
CA ASP A 458 8.88 -26.84 -16.83
C ASP A 458 9.01 -26.89 -18.37
N ILE A 459 9.14 -25.69 -18.96
CA ILE A 459 9.35 -25.49 -20.39
C ILE A 459 10.40 -24.40 -20.56
N LYS A 460 11.36 -24.58 -21.47
CA LYS A 460 12.36 -23.57 -21.85
C LYS A 460 12.62 -23.63 -23.35
N GLU A 461 13.06 -22.52 -23.93
CA GLU A 461 13.67 -22.49 -25.25
C GLU A 461 15.18 -22.64 -25.10
N ASP A 462 15.81 -23.53 -25.91
CA ASP A 462 17.26 -23.70 -25.92
C ASP A 462 17.95 -22.85 -27.00
N ALA A 463 19.28 -22.94 -27.06
CA ALA A 463 20.08 -22.14 -27.99
C ALA A 463 19.88 -22.53 -29.47
N ASP A 464 19.30 -23.70 -29.76
CA ASP A 464 18.95 -24.16 -31.12
C ASP A 464 17.49 -23.81 -31.47
N HIS A 465 16.79 -23.05 -30.61
CA HIS A 465 15.37 -22.69 -30.70
C HIS A 465 14.41 -23.87 -30.56
N ASP A 466 14.87 -24.99 -29.99
CA ASP A 466 13.98 -26.08 -29.60
C ASP A 466 13.27 -25.73 -28.28
N ILE A 467 12.00 -26.09 -28.20
CA ILE A 467 11.26 -26.03 -26.93
C ILE A 467 11.55 -27.29 -26.15
N VAL A 468 12.28 -27.14 -25.06
CA VAL A 468 12.68 -28.23 -24.17
C VAL A 468 11.67 -28.41 -23.08
N THR A 469 11.32 -29.65 -22.77
CA THR A 469 10.42 -29.98 -21.65
C THR A 469 10.81 -31.30 -21.01
N ASN A 470 10.34 -31.54 -19.79
CA ASN A 470 10.43 -32.83 -19.14
C ASN A 470 9.41 -33.82 -19.70
N ILE A 471 9.78 -35.09 -19.70
CA ILE A 471 8.89 -36.27 -19.82
C ILE A 471 9.21 -37.21 -18.65
N SER A 472 8.32 -38.18 -18.37
CA SER A 472 8.45 -39.08 -17.19
C SER A 472 9.82 -39.74 -17.03
N SER A 473 10.60 -39.91 -18.07
CA SER A 473 11.90 -40.62 -18.03
C SER A 473 13.00 -39.84 -18.73
N GLY A 474 12.88 -38.56 -19.00
CA GLY A 474 13.87 -37.79 -19.72
C GLY A 474 13.46 -36.41 -20.16
N LEU A 475 14.11 -35.93 -21.20
CA LEU A 475 13.86 -34.65 -21.85
C LEU A 475 13.23 -34.85 -23.22
N CYS A 476 12.33 -33.98 -23.62
CA CYS A 476 11.79 -33.88 -24.96
C CYS A 476 12.16 -32.51 -25.55
N PHE A 477 12.65 -32.52 -26.77
CA PHE A 477 12.98 -31.39 -27.61
C PHE A 477 11.94 -31.30 -28.70
N ILE A 478 11.25 -30.15 -28.78
CA ILE A 478 10.22 -29.87 -29.76
C ILE A 478 10.74 -28.77 -30.66
N THR A 479 10.95 -29.07 -31.92
CA THR A 479 11.39 -28.12 -32.95
C THR A 479 10.16 -27.59 -33.69
N PRO A 480 9.75 -26.31 -33.47
CA PRO A 480 8.67 -25.71 -34.22
C PRO A 480 9.14 -25.29 -35.60
N HIS A 481 8.34 -25.64 -36.64
CA HIS A 481 8.56 -25.19 -38.01
C HIS A 481 7.53 -24.11 -38.35
N TYR A 482 8.00 -22.91 -38.63
CA TYR A 482 7.14 -21.74 -38.85
C TYR A 482 6.82 -21.56 -40.34
N ARG A 483 5.60 -21.09 -40.62
CA ARG A 483 5.17 -20.58 -41.93
C ARG A 483 5.63 -19.13 -42.09
N PRO A 484 5.63 -18.60 -43.34
CA PRO A 484 5.95 -17.18 -43.58
C PRO A 484 5.03 -16.17 -42.84
N ASP A 485 3.82 -16.59 -42.48
CA ASP A 485 2.86 -15.80 -41.71
C ASP A 485 3.12 -15.82 -40.20
N GLY A 486 4.17 -16.49 -39.74
CA GLY A 486 4.55 -16.65 -38.33
C GLY A 486 3.79 -17.76 -37.59
N GLY A 487 2.82 -18.42 -38.23
CA GLY A 487 2.11 -19.56 -37.63
C GLY A 487 2.92 -20.85 -37.71
N ILE A 488 2.72 -21.75 -36.75
CA ILE A 488 3.36 -23.09 -36.76
C ILE A 488 2.76 -23.94 -37.89
N SER A 489 3.61 -24.49 -38.73
CA SER A 489 3.22 -25.41 -39.79
C SER A 489 3.17 -26.87 -39.32
N HIS A 490 4.20 -27.31 -38.60
CA HIS A 490 4.31 -28.63 -37.98
C HIS A 490 5.36 -28.61 -36.87
N LEU A 491 5.39 -29.68 -36.06
CA LEU A 491 6.32 -29.87 -34.95
C LEU A 491 7.13 -31.13 -35.18
N SER A 492 8.42 -31.08 -34.91
CA SER A 492 9.30 -32.24 -34.86
C SER A 492 9.68 -32.55 -33.41
N TYR A 493 9.86 -33.83 -33.09
CA TYR A 493 10.11 -34.28 -31.73
C TYR A 493 11.36 -35.14 -31.63
N LYS A 494 12.22 -34.85 -30.65
CA LYS A 494 13.36 -35.65 -30.27
C LYS A 494 13.35 -35.88 -28.77
N THR A 495 13.50 -37.11 -28.32
CA THR A 495 13.56 -37.43 -26.89
C THR A 495 14.96 -37.89 -26.50
N ARG A 496 15.32 -37.59 -25.25
CA ARG A 496 16.54 -38.07 -24.62
C ARG A 496 16.22 -38.64 -23.25
N LEU A 497 16.21 -40.00 -23.20
CA LEU A 497 15.90 -40.74 -21.99
C LEU A 497 17.12 -40.76 -21.05
N ILE A 498 16.87 -40.69 -19.78
CA ILE A 498 17.87 -40.83 -18.70
C ILE A 498 17.84 -42.22 -18.05
N SER A 499 16.94 -43.10 -18.54
CA SER A 499 16.91 -44.51 -18.15
C SER A 499 18.23 -45.19 -18.51
N GLY A 500 18.87 -45.84 -17.55
CA GLY A 500 20.22 -46.42 -17.71
C GLY A 500 21.35 -45.55 -17.18
N ILE A 501 21.09 -44.27 -16.85
CA ILE A 501 22.03 -43.37 -16.17
C ILE A 501 21.67 -43.28 -14.69
N ILE A 502 20.38 -43.39 -14.35
CA ILE A 502 19.83 -43.37 -13.01
C ILE A 502 19.23 -44.73 -12.70
N ASN A 503 19.65 -45.32 -11.56
CA ASN A 503 19.23 -46.67 -11.15
C ASN A 503 17.82 -46.72 -10.49
N SER A 504 16.97 -45.74 -10.71
CA SER A 504 15.64 -45.70 -10.09
C SER A 504 14.54 -45.64 -11.16
N ASP A 505 13.60 -46.58 -11.08
CA ASP A 505 12.46 -46.69 -11.98
C ASP A 505 11.43 -45.52 -11.85
N ASN A 506 11.59 -44.62 -10.86
CA ASN A 506 10.72 -43.52 -10.55
C ASN A 506 11.48 -42.17 -10.46
N CYS A 507 12.30 -41.87 -11.44
CA CYS A 507 13.06 -40.63 -11.44
C CYS A 507 12.41 -39.58 -12.33
N ASP A 508 11.58 -38.74 -11.75
CA ASP A 508 10.99 -37.60 -12.43
C ASP A 508 11.99 -36.45 -12.53
N ILE A 509 12.12 -35.88 -13.72
CA ILE A 509 12.78 -34.59 -13.92
C ILE A 509 11.83 -33.50 -13.48
N GLY A 510 12.24 -32.74 -12.46
CA GLY A 510 11.51 -31.58 -11.97
C GLY A 510 11.82 -30.33 -12.79
N TYR A 511 12.48 -29.36 -12.14
CA TYR A 511 12.86 -28.12 -12.79
C TYR A 511 14.19 -28.24 -13.52
N PHE A 512 14.33 -27.47 -14.59
CA PHE A 512 15.57 -27.39 -15.35
C PHE A 512 15.82 -25.97 -15.86
N ASP A 513 17.06 -25.69 -16.25
CA ASP A 513 17.42 -24.44 -16.91
C ASP A 513 18.44 -24.68 -18.02
N VAL A 514 18.58 -23.71 -18.93
CA VAL A 514 19.41 -23.84 -20.14
C VAL A 514 20.53 -22.80 -20.07
N ASP A 515 21.77 -23.20 -20.24
CA ASP A 515 22.89 -22.27 -20.31
C ASP A 515 23.09 -21.69 -21.72
N ALA A 516 23.86 -20.62 -21.83
CA ALA A 516 24.14 -19.94 -23.09
C ALA A 516 24.88 -20.82 -24.14
N LYS A 517 25.39 -21.97 -23.72
CA LYS A 517 26.04 -22.97 -24.62
C LYS A 517 25.06 -24.03 -25.11
N GLY A 518 23.79 -23.96 -24.68
CA GLY A 518 22.74 -24.92 -24.99
C GLY A 518 22.80 -26.22 -24.17
N ASN A 519 23.56 -26.25 -23.06
CA ASN A 519 23.51 -27.37 -22.14
C ASN A 519 22.26 -27.24 -21.24
N ILE A 520 21.64 -28.37 -20.92
CA ILE A 520 20.48 -28.45 -20.07
C ILE A 520 20.91 -28.87 -18.67
N TRP A 521 20.58 -28.03 -17.66
CA TRP A 521 20.82 -28.33 -16.26
C TRP A 521 19.51 -28.72 -15.59
N PHE A 522 19.41 -29.92 -15.04
CA PHE A 522 18.17 -30.43 -14.48
C PHE A 522 18.38 -31.17 -13.16
N ALA A 523 17.35 -31.19 -12.34
CA ALA A 523 17.30 -32.00 -11.14
C ALA A 523 16.47 -33.25 -11.38
N ALA A 524 16.98 -34.39 -10.94
CA ALA A 524 16.23 -35.63 -10.88
C ALA A 524 15.94 -35.95 -9.39
N THR A 525 14.76 -36.47 -9.10
CA THR A 525 14.27 -36.67 -7.72
C THR A 525 15.27 -37.44 -6.86
N GLN A 526 15.83 -36.78 -5.82
CA GLN A 526 16.84 -37.31 -4.89
C GLN A 526 18.17 -37.76 -5.51
N GLU A 527 18.40 -37.52 -6.79
CA GLU A 527 19.60 -37.94 -7.52
C GLU A 527 20.60 -36.78 -7.73
N GLY A 528 20.27 -35.59 -7.30
CA GLY A 528 21.12 -34.41 -7.40
C GLY A 528 20.96 -33.63 -8.70
N LEU A 529 22.01 -32.90 -9.09
CA LEU A 529 22.06 -32.07 -10.28
C LEU A 529 22.70 -32.81 -11.47
N PHE A 530 22.08 -32.69 -12.62
CA PHE A 530 22.59 -33.19 -13.88
C PHE A 530 22.84 -32.07 -14.87
N LYS A 531 23.89 -32.23 -15.67
CA LYS A 531 24.14 -31.45 -16.86
C LYS A 531 24.06 -32.37 -18.09
N TYR A 532 23.21 -32.03 -19.05
CA TYR A 532 23.19 -32.67 -20.37
C TYR A 532 23.87 -31.76 -21.39
N GLU A 533 25.00 -32.23 -21.92
CA GLU A 533 25.73 -31.55 -22.99
C GLU A 533 25.17 -32.02 -24.34
N LYS A 534 24.24 -31.26 -24.92
CA LYS A 534 23.47 -31.58 -26.12
C LYS A 534 24.39 -31.90 -27.33
N ARG A 535 25.50 -31.14 -27.47
CA ARG A 535 26.47 -31.32 -28.59
C ARG A 535 27.24 -32.63 -28.52
N ASN A 536 27.56 -33.09 -27.32
CA ASN A 536 28.39 -34.30 -27.10
C ASN A 536 27.54 -35.51 -26.73
N ASP A 537 26.24 -35.32 -26.59
CA ASP A 537 25.29 -36.33 -26.10
C ASP A 537 25.72 -36.97 -24.77
N ARG A 538 26.20 -36.14 -23.83
CA ARG A 538 26.83 -36.59 -22.60
C ARG A 538 26.09 -36.04 -21.37
N PHE A 539 25.91 -36.93 -20.38
CA PHE A 539 25.41 -36.53 -19.05
C PHE A 539 26.54 -36.46 -18.04
N ILE A 540 26.50 -35.43 -17.17
CA ILE A 540 27.40 -35.26 -16.03
C ILE A 540 26.52 -35.13 -14.81
N GLN A 541 26.81 -35.89 -13.77
CA GLN A 541 26.03 -35.87 -12.50
C GLN A 541 26.85 -35.25 -11.36
N TYR A 542 26.21 -34.41 -10.58
CA TYR A 542 26.73 -33.79 -9.36
C TYR A 542 25.88 -34.23 -8.16
N LYS A 543 26.52 -34.82 -7.16
CA LYS A 543 25.88 -35.34 -5.93
C LYS A 543 26.56 -34.78 -4.69
N VAL A 544 25.87 -34.93 -3.56
CA VAL A 544 26.45 -34.70 -2.22
C VAL A 544 27.61 -35.70 -2.02
N ARG A 545 28.75 -35.18 -1.56
CA ARG A 545 29.86 -35.96 -1.02
C ARG A 545 30.11 -35.51 0.41
N THR A 546 30.07 -36.42 1.35
CA THR A 546 30.21 -36.14 2.78
C THR A 546 31.63 -35.71 3.16
N ASP A 547 32.61 -36.07 2.36
CA ASP A 547 34.03 -35.79 2.50
C ASP A 547 34.48 -34.51 1.77
N ASP A 548 33.61 -33.92 0.96
CA ASP A 548 33.94 -32.73 0.16
C ASP A 548 32.94 -31.59 0.43
N PRO A 549 33.32 -30.56 1.21
CA PRO A 549 32.47 -29.39 1.49
C PRO A 549 32.17 -28.55 0.24
N ARG A 550 32.90 -28.75 -0.86
CA ARG A 550 32.65 -28.07 -2.14
C ARG A 550 31.81 -28.90 -3.10
N SER A 551 31.15 -29.95 -2.61
CA SER A 551 30.11 -30.67 -3.33
C SER A 551 28.72 -30.08 -3.08
N LEU A 552 27.70 -30.57 -3.78
CA LEU A 552 26.28 -30.17 -3.57
C LEU A 552 25.89 -30.35 -2.09
N ILE A 553 25.08 -29.44 -1.50
CA ILE A 553 24.65 -29.52 -0.10
C ILE A 553 23.57 -30.58 0.13
N SER A 554 22.68 -30.77 -0.85
CA SER A 554 21.62 -31.80 -0.82
C SER A 554 21.30 -32.32 -2.22
N ASN A 555 21.02 -33.62 -2.35
CA ASN A 555 20.53 -34.20 -3.58
C ASN A 555 19.06 -33.84 -3.89
N ARG A 556 18.34 -33.25 -2.94
CA ARG A 556 16.95 -32.83 -3.12
C ARG A 556 16.89 -31.37 -3.55
N ILE A 557 16.80 -31.15 -4.86
CA ILE A 557 16.79 -29.85 -5.48
C ILE A 557 15.34 -29.46 -5.85
N TYR A 558 14.93 -28.26 -5.50
CA TYR A 558 13.60 -27.71 -5.78
C TYR A 558 13.58 -26.72 -6.92
N THR A 559 14.70 -26.06 -7.19
CA THR A 559 14.81 -25.07 -8.25
C THR A 559 16.24 -24.95 -8.78
N ILE A 560 16.37 -24.62 -10.05
CA ILE A 560 17.65 -24.38 -10.73
C ILE A 560 17.54 -23.07 -11.47
N HIS A 561 18.62 -22.29 -11.45
CA HIS A 561 18.73 -21.06 -12.22
C HIS A 561 20.15 -20.89 -12.75
N VAL A 562 20.29 -20.61 -14.05
CA VAL A 562 21.57 -20.28 -14.69
C VAL A 562 21.66 -18.77 -14.85
N ASP A 563 22.61 -18.14 -14.15
CA ASP A 563 22.79 -16.69 -14.24
C ASP A 563 23.49 -16.28 -15.56
N ARG A 564 23.49 -14.99 -15.86
CA ARG A 564 24.12 -14.46 -17.09
C ARG A 564 25.63 -14.69 -17.17
N LYS A 565 26.30 -14.96 -16.06
CA LYS A 565 27.74 -15.29 -16.01
C LYS A 565 27.97 -16.78 -16.25
N GLY A 566 26.89 -17.58 -16.36
CA GLY A 566 26.92 -19.02 -16.55
C GLY A 566 27.09 -19.82 -15.27
N ASN A 567 27.00 -19.21 -14.08
CA ASN A 567 26.96 -19.96 -12.83
C ASN A 567 25.61 -20.64 -12.67
N VAL A 568 25.60 -21.83 -12.10
CA VAL A 568 24.37 -22.61 -11.88
C VAL A 568 24.00 -22.54 -10.39
N TRP A 569 22.86 -21.95 -10.11
CA TRP A 569 22.32 -21.82 -8.77
C TRP A 569 21.30 -22.93 -8.51
N THR A 570 21.38 -23.58 -7.37
CA THR A 570 20.45 -24.63 -6.96
C THR A 570 19.85 -24.35 -5.58
N GLY A 571 18.51 -24.26 -5.53
CA GLY A 571 17.77 -24.20 -4.28
C GLY A 571 17.39 -25.62 -3.83
N THR A 572 17.77 -25.97 -2.62
CA THR A 572 17.61 -27.32 -2.05
C THR A 572 16.75 -27.30 -0.78
N ASP A 573 16.48 -28.46 -0.21
CA ASP A 573 15.84 -28.59 1.13
C ASP A 573 16.75 -28.20 2.30
N ARG A 574 18.05 -27.94 2.04
CA ARG A 574 19.07 -27.60 3.05
C ARG A 574 19.79 -26.29 2.77
N GLY A 575 19.30 -25.47 1.84
CA GLY A 575 19.91 -24.19 1.53
C GLY A 575 20.21 -23.99 0.06
N LEU A 576 20.98 -22.94 -0.22
CA LEU A 576 21.38 -22.47 -1.53
C LEU A 576 22.80 -22.94 -1.86
N CYS A 577 23.01 -23.37 -3.11
CA CYS A 577 24.35 -23.62 -3.66
C CYS A 577 24.53 -22.91 -5.00
N LYS A 578 25.78 -22.54 -5.27
CA LYS A 578 26.23 -22.02 -6.56
C LYS A 578 27.33 -22.89 -7.10
N LEU A 579 27.12 -23.44 -8.28
CA LEU A 579 28.14 -24.20 -9.01
C LEU A 579 28.87 -23.28 -9.98
N ASP A 580 30.20 -23.29 -9.93
CA ASP A 580 31.03 -22.82 -11.03
C ASP A 580 31.22 -23.96 -12.05
N PRO A 581 30.62 -23.87 -13.25
CA PRO A 581 30.71 -24.96 -14.24
C PRO A 581 32.13 -25.21 -14.78
N ALA A 582 33.04 -24.25 -14.62
CA ALA A 582 34.42 -24.39 -15.11
C ALA A 582 35.26 -25.26 -14.17
N SER A 583 35.13 -25.09 -12.87
CA SER A 583 35.83 -25.89 -11.87
C SER A 583 35.06 -27.15 -11.45
N GLY A 584 33.74 -27.15 -11.62
CA GLY A 584 32.86 -28.23 -11.13
C GLY A 584 32.64 -28.19 -9.62
N LEU A 585 33.00 -27.07 -8.94
CA LEU A 585 32.94 -26.92 -7.49
C LEU A 585 31.73 -26.07 -7.07
N PHE A 586 31.17 -26.42 -5.91
CA PHE A 586 30.05 -25.71 -5.33
C PHE A 586 30.52 -24.76 -4.20
N GLU A 587 29.96 -23.58 -4.19
CA GLU A 587 29.91 -22.67 -3.07
C GLU A 587 28.59 -22.90 -2.34
N ARG A 588 28.63 -23.16 -1.02
CA ARG A 588 27.46 -23.39 -0.17
C ARG A 588 27.17 -22.15 0.66
N PHE A 589 25.89 -21.80 0.76
CA PHE A 589 25.38 -20.67 1.56
C PHE A 589 24.58 -21.23 2.78
N ASP A 590 25.25 -22.07 3.58
CA ASP A 590 24.69 -22.74 4.74
C ASP A 590 24.97 -22.04 6.08
N ASN A 591 25.88 -21.06 6.09
CA ASN A 591 26.23 -20.25 7.26
C ASN A 591 25.37 -18.99 7.42
N ASP A 592 24.55 -18.66 6.43
CA ASP A 592 23.58 -17.57 6.51
C ASP A 592 22.26 -18.14 7.04
N LEU A 593 21.83 -17.68 8.20
CA LEU A 593 20.62 -18.16 8.89
C LEU A 593 19.37 -18.13 8.02
N ASP A 594 19.30 -17.15 7.09
CA ASP A 594 18.16 -17.02 6.16
C ASP A 594 18.25 -17.95 4.95
N LEU A 595 19.46 -18.37 4.55
CA LEU A 595 19.71 -19.20 3.37
C LEU A 595 19.95 -20.69 3.68
N SER A 596 19.99 -21.08 4.94
CA SER A 596 20.12 -22.48 5.41
C SER A 596 18.80 -23.26 5.38
N GLN A 597 17.70 -22.62 4.99
CA GLN A 597 16.37 -23.21 4.90
C GLN A 597 16.05 -23.74 3.49
N SER A 598 14.87 -24.34 3.34
CA SER A 598 14.38 -24.84 2.06
C SER A 598 14.16 -23.72 1.04
N ILE A 599 14.91 -23.71 -0.04
CA ILE A 599 14.81 -22.72 -1.13
C ILE A 599 13.95 -23.31 -2.26
N ARG A 600 12.79 -22.70 -2.51
CA ARG A 600 11.76 -23.20 -3.44
C ARG A 600 11.77 -22.56 -4.81
N THR A 601 12.27 -21.34 -4.93
CA THR A 601 12.32 -20.62 -6.22
C THR A 601 13.53 -19.69 -6.26
N LEU A 602 14.08 -19.52 -7.46
CA LEU A 602 15.18 -18.61 -7.77
C LEU A 602 14.83 -17.82 -9.03
N THR A 603 15.19 -16.56 -9.04
CA THR A 603 15.09 -15.69 -10.21
C THR A 603 16.17 -14.63 -10.17
N SER A 604 16.58 -14.09 -11.30
CA SER A 604 17.47 -12.94 -11.41
C SER A 604 16.72 -11.74 -11.97
N ASP A 605 17.18 -10.55 -11.62
CA ASP A 605 16.72 -9.31 -12.22
C ASP A 605 17.41 -9.04 -13.59
N ASN A 606 17.10 -7.88 -14.19
CA ASN A 606 17.70 -7.48 -15.48
C ASN A 606 19.22 -7.20 -15.40
N ARG A 607 19.81 -7.25 -14.21
CA ARG A 607 21.26 -7.07 -14.01
C ARG A 607 22.00 -8.40 -13.83
N GLY A 608 21.27 -9.49 -13.61
CA GLY A 608 21.77 -10.88 -13.54
C GLY A 608 21.99 -11.39 -12.13
#